data_8de27ed0b0f64dbf68e4eccc15967530
#
_entry.id   8de27ed0b0f64dbf68e4eccc15967530
#
_cell.length_a   1.000
_cell.length_b   1.000
_cell.length_c   1.000
_cell.angle_alpha   90.00
_cell.angle_beta   90.00
_cell.angle_gamma   90.00
#
_symmetry.space_group_name_H-M   'P 1'
#
loop_
_entity.id
_entity.type
_entity.pdbx_description
1 polymer ?
#
loop_
_entity_poly.entity_id
_entity_poly.type
_entity_poly.pdbx_seq_one_letter_code
_entity_poly.pdbx_strand_id
1 'polypeptide(L)'
;MVNEMEENNNQNDEINSKREVYLDNAATTKLDAEVLDVMLPYLKERYGNPGSMHNKGIQAKNAMDDARESVAKTLNCESEEIIFTGSGTESDNLGIIGYARKNKDKGNHIITTKMEHHAVLDSFDRLKEDGFEVTLIDNDIDGLIDLKQLKESITNQTILVSIIYANNEIGTIQDIKAISKICKEKNVIFHTDACQATSYSEMDVKELGVDLMTLNGSKIYGPKGIGVLYKHKNLKIEPIVYGGGQEFNLRSGTENLANIVGFAKALELVTAHKEEEVKKLVNLRDYMIENLLTIDRTRLNGHATKRLPNN
;
A
#
# COMPACT_ATOMS: atom_id res chain seq x y z
N MET A 1 -27.41 -31.69 39.01
CA MET A 1 -26.38 -31.00 39.83
C MET A 1 -25.06 -30.74 39.09
N VAL A 2 -24.64 -31.53 38.13
CA VAL A 2 -23.41 -31.26 37.36
C VAL A 2 -23.66 -30.24 36.22
N ASN A 3 -24.82 -30.26 35.56
CA ASN A 3 -25.14 -29.33 34.45
C ASN A 3 -25.45 -27.89 34.88
N GLU A 4 -25.90 -27.68 36.14
CA GLU A 4 -26.19 -26.32 36.63
C GLU A 4 -24.92 -25.57 37.10
N MET A 5 -23.80 -26.27 37.34
CA MET A 5 -22.51 -25.66 37.65
C MET A 5 -21.73 -25.22 36.41
N GLU A 6 -21.93 -25.84 35.26
CA GLU A 6 -21.27 -25.43 34.00
C GLU A 6 -21.94 -24.20 33.37
N GLU A 7 -23.26 -24.02 33.48
CA GLU A 7 -23.96 -22.83 32.98
C GLU A 7 -23.64 -21.57 33.80
N ASN A 8 -23.41 -21.69 35.11
CA ASN A 8 -23.07 -20.56 35.97
C ASN A 8 -21.59 -20.10 35.80
N ASN A 9 -20.67 -20.97 35.37
CA ASN A 9 -19.32 -20.56 35.09
C ASN A 9 -19.20 -19.76 33.76
N ASN A 10 -19.98 -20.11 32.74
CA ASN A 10 -19.97 -19.38 31.47
C ASN A 10 -20.53 -17.94 31.60
N GLN A 11 -21.51 -17.70 32.49
CA GLN A 11 -22.03 -16.34 32.70
C GLN A 11 -21.11 -15.44 33.51
N ASN A 12 -20.23 -15.98 34.36
CA ASN A 12 -19.26 -15.21 35.11
C ASN A 12 -17.99 -14.86 34.29
N ASP A 13 -17.66 -15.65 33.28
CA ASP A 13 -16.53 -15.35 32.36
C ASP A 13 -16.86 -14.19 31.39
N GLU A 14 -18.11 -13.99 31.01
CA GLU A 14 -18.53 -12.83 30.19
C GLU A 14 -18.47 -11.49 30.93
N ILE A 15 -18.60 -11.47 32.27
CA ILE A 15 -18.65 -10.23 33.08
C ILE A 15 -17.24 -9.70 33.39
N ASN A 16 -16.19 -10.49 33.20
CA ASN A 16 -14.81 -10.13 33.57
C ASN A 16 -13.83 -10.07 32.38
N SER A 17 -14.27 -10.17 31.14
CA SER A 17 -13.40 -9.92 30.00
C SER A 17 -13.06 -8.44 29.95
N LYS A 18 -11.85 -8.08 30.38
CA LYS A 18 -11.32 -6.73 30.15
C LYS A 18 -11.44 -6.44 28.66
N ARG A 19 -12.19 -5.37 28.33
CA ARG A 19 -12.31 -4.92 26.93
C ARG A 19 -10.91 -4.68 26.37
N GLU A 20 -10.47 -5.50 25.46
CA GLU A 20 -9.23 -5.30 24.72
C GLU A 20 -9.43 -4.19 23.67
N VAL A 21 -8.51 -3.25 23.60
CA VAL A 21 -8.53 -2.16 22.63
C VAL A 21 -7.23 -2.18 21.87
N TYR A 22 -7.31 -2.44 20.55
CA TYR A 22 -6.16 -2.42 19.64
C TYR A 22 -6.07 -1.05 18.95
N LEU A 23 -4.99 -0.31 19.18
CA LEU A 23 -4.79 1.05 18.65
C LEU A 23 -3.67 1.14 17.60
N ASP A 24 -3.00 0.04 17.27
CA ASP A 24 -1.86 0.00 16.34
C ASP A 24 -2.29 -0.41 14.92
N ASN A 25 -3.37 0.22 14.40
CA ASN A 25 -3.87 -0.10 13.04
C ASN A 25 -2.93 0.38 11.92
N ALA A 26 -1.98 1.26 12.21
CA ALA A 26 -0.92 1.64 11.27
C ALA A 26 0.06 0.47 11.01
N ALA A 27 0.35 -0.36 12.03
CA ALA A 27 1.17 -1.56 11.85
C ALA A 27 0.45 -2.65 11.05
N THR A 28 -0.80 -2.95 11.40
CA THR A 28 -1.66 -3.91 10.67
C THR A 28 -3.11 -3.75 11.10
N THR A 29 -4.05 -4.05 10.23
CA THR A 29 -5.48 -4.04 10.53
C THR A 29 -6.02 -5.45 10.78
N LYS A 30 -7.15 -5.56 11.50
CA LYS A 30 -7.91 -6.80 11.62
C LYS A 30 -8.57 -7.12 10.28
N LEU A 31 -8.54 -8.39 9.88
CA LEU A 31 -9.26 -8.83 8.68
C LEU A 31 -10.77 -8.58 8.85
N ASP A 32 -11.37 -7.93 7.87
CA ASP A 32 -12.81 -7.69 7.85
C ASP A 32 -13.60 -9.00 7.63
N ALA A 33 -14.78 -9.11 8.24
CA ALA A 33 -15.59 -10.33 8.16
C ALA A 33 -16.11 -10.59 6.73
N GLU A 34 -16.54 -9.55 6.02
CA GLU A 34 -16.98 -9.68 4.63
C GLU A 34 -15.81 -10.08 3.71
N VAL A 35 -14.61 -9.62 4.01
CA VAL A 35 -13.40 -10.01 3.29
C VAL A 35 -13.09 -11.49 3.53
N LEU A 36 -13.18 -11.96 4.78
CA LEU A 36 -13.00 -13.38 5.09
C LEU A 36 -14.03 -14.25 4.37
N ASP A 37 -15.29 -13.85 4.36
CA ASP A 37 -16.39 -14.60 3.74
C ASP A 37 -16.16 -14.81 2.23
N VAL A 38 -15.67 -13.80 1.50
CA VAL A 38 -15.35 -13.96 0.08
C VAL A 38 -14.09 -14.78 -0.18
N MET A 39 -13.17 -14.88 0.78
CA MET A 39 -11.95 -15.70 0.69
C MET A 39 -12.22 -17.19 0.92
N LEU A 40 -13.14 -17.54 1.83
CA LEU A 40 -13.38 -18.92 2.27
C LEU A 40 -13.64 -19.91 1.13
N PRO A 41 -14.45 -19.62 0.10
CA PRO A 41 -14.66 -20.54 -1.02
C PRO A 41 -13.35 -20.90 -1.75
N TYR A 42 -12.40 -19.99 -1.86
CA TYR A 42 -11.13 -20.20 -2.56
C TYR A 42 -10.08 -20.94 -1.71
N LEU A 43 -10.30 -20.99 -0.40
CA LEU A 43 -9.49 -21.80 0.52
C LEU A 43 -9.99 -23.25 0.62
N LYS A 44 -11.25 -23.54 0.27
CA LYS A 44 -11.90 -24.84 0.48
C LYS A 44 -12.29 -25.53 -0.83
N GLU A 45 -13.21 -24.93 -1.60
CA GLU A 45 -13.85 -25.57 -2.75
C GLU A 45 -13.28 -25.16 -4.10
N ARG A 46 -12.88 -23.87 -4.25
CA ARG A 46 -12.43 -23.25 -5.50
C ARG A 46 -10.91 -23.09 -5.55
N TYR A 47 -10.18 -24.13 -5.16
CA TYR A 47 -8.72 -24.14 -5.00
C TYR A 47 -7.95 -24.38 -6.31
N GLY A 48 -8.59 -24.21 -7.48
CA GLY A 48 -7.95 -24.43 -8.78
C GLY A 48 -6.76 -23.50 -9.03
N ASN A 49 -5.77 -23.97 -9.83
CA ASN A 49 -4.68 -23.14 -10.29
C ASN A 49 -5.13 -22.32 -11.49
N PRO A 50 -5.01 -20.97 -11.51
CA PRO A 50 -5.44 -20.13 -12.63
C PRO A 50 -4.73 -20.45 -13.98
N GLY A 51 -3.54 -21.06 -13.93
CA GLY A 51 -2.81 -21.48 -15.12
C GLY A 51 -3.28 -22.81 -15.75
N SER A 52 -4.27 -23.52 -15.12
CA SER A 52 -4.74 -24.82 -15.63
C SER A 52 -5.90 -24.65 -16.61
N MET A 53 -5.92 -25.49 -17.68
CA MET A 53 -6.94 -25.41 -18.75
C MET A 53 -8.26 -26.15 -18.44
N HIS A 54 -8.35 -26.85 -17.34
CA HIS A 54 -9.58 -27.56 -16.94
C HIS A 54 -10.53 -26.63 -16.16
N ASN A 55 -11.78 -27.05 -15.97
CA ASN A 55 -12.84 -26.21 -15.36
C ASN A 55 -12.46 -25.55 -14.04
N LYS A 56 -11.75 -26.25 -13.14
CA LYS A 56 -11.29 -25.67 -11.86
C LYS A 56 -10.29 -24.53 -12.08
N GLY A 57 -9.38 -24.68 -13.07
CA GLY A 57 -8.44 -23.63 -13.42
C GLY A 57 -9.11 -22.41 -14.05
N ILE A 58 -10.05 -22.66 -14.98
CA ILE A 58 -10.84 -21.57 -15.62
C ILE A 58 -11.63 -20.77 -14.57
N GLN A 59 -12.28 -21.46 -13.61
CA GLN A 59 -12.98 -20.78 -12.50
C GLN A 59 -12.04 -19.91 -11.65
N ALA A 60 -10.85 -20.42 -11.35
CA ALA A 60 -9.84 -19.70 -10.60
C ALA A 60 -9.33 -18.49 -11.38
N LYS A 61 -9.07 -18.66 -12.68
CA LYS A 61 -8.64 -17.57 -13.57
C LYS A 61 -9.69 -16.45 -13.65
N ASN A 62 -10.97 -16.80 -13.87
CA ASN A 62 -12.03 -15.81 -13.93
C ASN A 62 -12.11 -15.00 -12.62
N ALA A 63 -12.06 -15.67 -11.47
CA ALA A 63 -12.08 -14.98 -10.17
C ALA A 63 -10.87 -14.04 -9.97
N MET A 64 -9.70 -14.42 -10.47
CA MET A 64 -8.51 -13.57 -10.43
C MET A 64 -8.67 -12.36 -11.38
N ASP A 65 -9.19 -12.58 -12.59
CA ASP A 65 -9.42 -11.53 -13.58
C ASP A 65 -10.48 -10.53 -13.06
N ASP A 66 -11.60 -11.01 -12.46
CA ASP A 66 -12.64 -10.18 -11.83
C ASP A 66 -12.06 -9.34 -10.68
N ALA A 67 -11.23 -9.94 -9.82
CA ALA A 67 -10.57 -9.22 -8.73
C ALA A 67 -9.62 -8.14 -9.25
N ARG A 68 -8.87 -8.44 -10.30
CA ARG A 68 -7.94 -7.48 -10.96
C ARG A 68 -8.70 -6.31 -11.59
N GLU A 69 -9.82 -6.59 -12.27
CA GLU A 69 -10.69 -5.56 -12.85
C GLU A 69 -11.28 -4.65 -11.76
N SER A 70 -11.72 -5.22 -10.63
CA SER A 70 -12.23 -4.44 -9.49
C SER A 70 -11.18 -3.49 -8.93
N VAL A 71 -9.94 -3.97 -8.74
CA VAL A 71 -8.81 -3.13 -8.30
C VAL A 71 -8.51 -2.04 -9.32
N ALA A 72 -8.41 -2.39 -10.60
CA ALA A 72 -8.12 -1.46 -11.68
C ALA A 72 -9.19 -0.35 -11.78
N LYS A 73 -10.46 -0.71 -11.64
CA LYS A 73 -11.58 0.24 -11.63
C LYS A 73 -11.46 1.24 -10.47
N THR A 74 -11.11 0.76 -9.28
CA THR A 74 -10.93 1.62 -8.09
C THR A 74 -9.77 2.61 -8.27
N LEU A 75 -8.70 2.18 -8.93
CA LEU A 75 -7.52 3.02 -9.21
C LEU A 75 -7.64 3.83 -10.50
N ASN A 76 -8.73 3.69 -11.26
CA ASN A 76 -8.96 4.32 -12.58
C ASN A 76 -7.84 3.99 -13.60
N CYS A 77 -7.48 2.70 -13.71
CA CYS A 77 -6.46 2.21 -14.63
C CYS A 77 -6.94 0.97 -15.41
N GLU A 78 -6.09 0.43 -16.28
CA GLU A 78 -6.34 -0.80 -17.01
C GLU A 78 -5.97 -2.02 -16.15
N SER A 79 -6.63 -3.17 -16.38
CA SER A 79 -6.36 -4.40 -15.61
C SER A 79 -4.91 -4.88 -15.74
N GLU A 80 -4.29 -4.72 -16.92
CA GLU A 80 -2.90 -5.10 -17.17
C GLU A 80 -1.87 -4.23 -16.43
N GLU A 81 -2.32 -3.14 -15.82
CA GLU A 81 -1.48 -2.24 -15.02
C GLU A 81 -1.42 -2.68 -13.55
N ILE A 82 -2.19 -3.70 -13.14
CA ILE A 82 -2.24 -4.23 -11.79
C ILE A 82 -1.42 -5.51 -11.69
N ILE A 83 -0.44 -5.52 -10.79
CA ILE A 83 0.42 -6.68 -10.50
C ILE A 83 0.21 -7.08 -9.04
N PHE A 84 -0.25 -8.29 -8.80
CA PHE A 84 -0.37 -8.84 -7.44
C PHE A 84 0.97 -9.35 -6.94
N THR A 85 1.31 -9.01 -5.71
CA THR A 85 2.55 -9.38 -5.03
C THR A 85 2.26 -9.98 -3.65
N GLY A 86 3.26 -10.45 -2.93
CA GLY A 86 3.10 -11.02 -1.60
C GLY A 86 3.01 -9.98 -0.47
N SER A 87 3.30 -8.71 -0.72
CA SER A 87 3.25 -7.63 0.29
C SER A 87 3.51 -6.26 -0.35
N GLY A 88 3.26 -5.17 0.39
CA GLY A 88 3.73 -3.84 0.00
C GLY A 88 5.24 -3.79 -0.21
N THR A 89 6.01 -4.42 0.68
CA THR A 89 7.47 -4.52 0.53
C THR A 89 7.88 -5.15 -0.80
N GLU A 90 7.22 -6.23 -1.23
CA GLU A 90 7.51 -6.84 -2.53
C GLU A 90 7.11 -5.92 -3.68
N SER A 91 5.99 -5.19 -3.55
CA SER A 91 5.55 -4.20 -4.55
C SER A 91 6.56 -3.06 -4.70
N ASP A 92 7.04 -2.48 -3.57
CA ASP A 92 8.07 -1.44 -3.57
C ASP A 92 9.35 -1.93 -4.25
N ASN A 93 9.84 -3.11 -3.85
CA ASN A 93 11.04 -3.69 -4.46
C ASN A 93 10.86 -3.94 -5.96
N LEU A 94 9.73 -4.50 -6.40
CA LEU A 94 9.45 -4.73 -7.80
C LEU A 94 9.36 -3.43 -8.60
N GLY A 95 8.65 -2.44 -8.07
CA GLY A 95 8.49 -1.13 -8.71
C GLY A 95 9.81 -0.36 -8.78
N ILE A 96 10.56 -0.29 -7.69
CA ILE A 96 11.79 0.50 -7.58
C ILE A 96 12.97 -0.23 -8.24
N ILE A 97 13.33 -1.42 -7.73
CA ILE A 97 14.49 -2.15 -8.20
C ILE A 97 14.28 -2.65 -9.64
N GLY A 98 13.08 -3.21 -9.91
CA GLY A 98 12.75 -3.72 -11.24
C GLY A 98 12.75 -2.61 -12.30
N TYR A 99 12.23 -1.41 -11.96
CA TYR A 99 12.27 -0.28 -12.88
C TYR A 99 13.70 0.25 -13.07
N ALA A 100 14.41 0.53 -11.99
CA ALA A 100 15.75 1.12 -12.06
C ALA A 100 16.72 0.25 -12.86
N ARG A 101 16.79 -1.04 -12.55
CA ARG A 101 17.68 -1.98 -13.28
C ARG A 101 17.33 -2.09 -14.75
N LYS A 102 16.03 -2.18 -15.09
CA LYS A 102 15.57 -2.29 -16.47
C LYS A 102 15.89 -1.07 -17.33
N ASN A 103 16.03 0.09 -16.71
CA ASN A 103 16.21 1.36 -17.40
C ASN A 103 17.56 2.04 -17.10
N LYS A 104 18.54 1.31 -16.59
CA LYS A 104 19.87 1.83 -16.24
C LYS A 104 20.61 2.47 -17.42
N ASP A 105 20.29 2.05 -18.63
CA ASP A 105 20.82 2.64 -19.87
C ASP A 105 20.33 4.09 -20.12
N LYS A 106 19.24 4.51 -19.49
CA LYS A 106 18.68 5.86 -19.60
C LYS A 106 19.28 6.85 -18.58
N GLY A 107 19.87 6.34 -17.52
CA GLY A 107 20.48 7.11 -16.44
C GLY A 107 20.68 6.25 -15.19
N ASN A 108 21.49 6.74 -14.27
CA ASN A 108 21.86 6.03 -13.06
C ASN A 108 21.55 6.80 -11.76
N HIS A 109 20.77 7.86 -11.86
CA HIS A 109 20.39 8.68 -10.69
C HIS A 109 18.94 8.44 -10.28
N ILE A 110 18.72 8.27 -8.98
CA ILE A 110 17.41 8.03 -8.35
C ILE A 110 17.26 8.90 -7.10
N ILE A 111 16.03 9.32 -6.83
CA ILE A 111 15.72 10.27 -5.72
C ILE A 111 14.65 9.68 -4.82
N THR A 112 14.85 9.80 -3.50
CA THR A 112 13.84 9.48 -2.48
C THR A 112 13.96 10.40 -1.27
N THR A 113 13.26 10.13 -0.16
CA THR A 113 13.34 10.92 1.08
C THR A 113 13.93 10.11 2.23
N LYS A 114 14.28 10.78 3.33
CA LYS A 114 14.72 10.12 4.57
C LYS A 114 13.56 9.51 5.37
N MET A 115 12.32 9.87 5.02
CA MET A 115 11.11 9.49 5.76
C MET A 115 10.33 8.34 5.12
N GLU A 116 10.95 7.65 4.19
CA GLU A 116 10.35 6.48 3.55
C GLU A 116 10.26 5.29 4.52
N HIS A 117 9.36 4.35 4.19
CA HIS A 117 9.38 3.03 4.81
C HIS A 117 10.67 2.28 4.44
N HIS A 118 11.17 1.40 5.34
CA HIS A 118 12.37 0.61 5.09
C HIS A 118 12.34 -0.19 3.78
N ALA A 119 11.16 -0.63 3.32
CA ALA A 119 11.04 -1.31 2.03
C ALA A 119 11.54 -0.45 0.84
N VAL A 120 11.38 0.88 0.93
CA VAL A 120 11.87 1.85 -0.04
C VAL A 120 13.35 2.16 0.23
N LEU A 121 13.72 2.52 1.47
CA LEU A 121 15.10 2.89 1.82
C LEU A 121 16.09 1.77 1.49
N ASP A 122 15.80 0.54 1.90
CA ASP A 122 16.67 -0.62 1.66
C ASP A 122 16.74 -0.97 0.16
N SER A 123 15.66 -0.70 -0.61
CA SER A 123 15.69 -0.82 -2.09
C SER A 123 16.64 0.18 -2.73
N PHE A 124 16.69 1.41 -2.22
CA PHE A 124 17.62 2.45 -2.68
C PHE A 124 19.06 2.14 -2.28
N ASP A 125 19.28 1.63 -1.06
CA ASP A 125 20.61 1.18 -0.61
C ASP A 125 21.11 0.02 -1.48
N ARG A 126 20.23 -0.94 -1.81
CA ARG A 126 20.55 -2.02 -2.76
C ARG A 126 20.93 -1.48 -4.14
N LEU A 127 20.18 -0.51 -4.66
CA LEU A 127 20.50 0.09 -5.96
C LEU A 127 21.81 0.89 -5.94
N LYS A 128 22.16 1.49 -4.81
CA LYS A 128 23.46 2.14 -4.61
C LYS A 128 24.61 1.12 -4.75
N GLU A 129 24.45 -0.08 -4.17
CA GLU A 129 25.41 -1.19 -4.38
C GLU A 129 25.47 -1.64 -5.86
N ASP A 130 24.36 -1.55 -6.60
CA ASP A 130 24.28 -1.82 -8.02
C ASP A 130 24.86 -0.67 -8.90
N GLY A 131 25.40 0.39 -8.27
CA GLY A 131 26.07 1.52 -8.93
C GLY A 131 25.14 2.66 -9.37
N PHE A 132 23.98 2.81 -8.73
CA PHE A 132 23.14 4.01 -8.88
C PHE A 132 23.59 5.12 -7.94
N GLU A 133 23.44 6.36 -8.39
CA GLU A 133 23.55 7.55 -7.55
C GLU A 133 22.22 7.82 -6.84
N VAL A 134 22.25 8.04 -5.53
CA VAL A 134 21.05 8.25 -4.70
C VAL A 134 21.08 9.64 -4.10
N THR A 135 20.04 10.42 -4.35
CA THR A 135 19.79 11.68 -3.63
C THR A 135 18.63 11.51 -2.67
N LEU A 136 18.83 11.94 -1.42
CA LEU A 136 17.79 12.00 -0.38
C LEU A 136 17.31 13.43 -0.23
N ILE A 137 16.02 13.69 -0.50
CA ILE A 137 15.38 15.00 -0.27
C ILE A 137 15.12 15.17 1.22
N ASP A 138 15.42 16.36 1.73
CA ASP A 138 15.15 16.73 3.11
C ASP A 138 13.64 16.98 3.34
N ASN A 139 13.24 16.80 4.59
CA ASN A 139 11.90 17.08 5.09
C ASN A 139 11.98 18.24 6.09
N ASP A 140 10.92 19.03 6.16
CA ASP A 140 10.78 20.01 7.23
C ASP A 140 10.44 19.34 8.58
N ILE A 141 10.24 20.16 9.61
CA ILE A 141 9.93 19.68 10.98
C ILE A 141 8.59 18.92 11.04
N ASP A 142 7.69 19.18 10.11
CA ASP A 142 6.37 18.57 9.99
C ASP A 142 6.37 17.35 9.06
N GLY A 143 7.52 17.04 8.45
CA GLY A 143 7.70 15.89 7.57
C GLY A 143 7.28 16.14 6.11
N LEU A 144 7.03 17.38 5.69
CA LEU A 144 6.79 17.69 4.27
C LEU A 144 8.13 17.82 3.53
N ILE A 145 8.19 17.31 2.30
CA ILE A 145 9.39 17.46 1.45
C ILE A 145 9.50 18.88 0.90
N ASP A 146 10.73 19.32 0.63
CA ASP A 146 11.00 20.56 -0.10
C ASP A 146 10.86 20.32 -1.62
N LEU A 147 9.75 20.79 -2.20
CA LEU A 147 9.47 20.69 -3.64
C LEU A 147 10.48 21.44 -4.50
N LYS A 148 11.08 22.51 -3.98
CA LYS A 148 12.13 23.25 -4.68
C LYS A 148 13.40 22.41 -4.74
N GLN A 149 13.84 21.86 -3.61
CA GLN A 149 14.98 20.95 -3.56
C GLN A 149 14.76 19.75 -4.48
N LEU A 150 13.55 19.13 -4.49
CA LEU A 150 13.23 18.05 -5.42
C LEU A 150 13.47 18.49 -6.88
N LYS A 151 12.91 19.63 -7.28
CA LYS A 151 13.03 20.14 -8.66
C LYS A 151 14.48 20.42 -9.07
N GLU A 152 15.29 20.95 -8.14
CA GLU A 152 16.72 21.28 -8.34
C GLU A 152 17.61 20.01 -8.35
N SER A 153 17.22 18.96 -7.62
CA SER A 153 17.96 17.69 -7.56
C SER A 153 17.78 16.81 -8.80
N ILE A 154 16.73 17.03 -9.58
CA ILE A 154 16.51 16.26 -10.82
C ILE A 154 17.49 16.68 -11.90
N THR A 155 18.31 15.75 -12.36
CA THR A 155 19.30 15.91 -13.44
C THR A 155 18.88 15.14 -14.70
N ASN A 156 19.67 15.22 -15.76
CA ASN A 156 19.47 14.42 -16.98
C ASN A 156 19.80 12.93 -16.78
N GLN A 157 20.40 12.54 -15.66
CA GLN A 157 20.66 11.15 -15.27
C GLN A 157 19.56 10.57 -14.35
N THR A 158 18.62 11.43 -13.88
CA THR A 158 17.55 10.99 -12.99
C THR A 158 16.51 10.19 -13.76
N ILE A 159 16.27 8.93 -13.34
CA ILE A 159 15.28 8.05 -13.97
C ILE A 159 14.08 7.76 -13.09
N LEU A 160 14.21 7.89 -11.77
CA LEU A 160 13.16 7.55 -10.79
C LEU A 160 13.16 8.52 -9.61
N VAL A 161 11.97 8.95 -9.24
CA VAL A 161 11.67 9.58 -7.95
C VAL A 161 10.70 8.67 -7.21
N SER A 162 10.98 8.35 -5.94
CA SER A 162 10.07 7.58 -5.08
C SER A 162 9.82 8.34 -3.80
N ILE A 163 8.56 8.66 -3.51
CA ILE A 163 8.17 9.43 -2.32
C ILE A 163 6.90 8.84 -1.72
N ILE A 164 6.95 8.53 -0.44
CA ILE A 164 5.82 7.99 0.32
C ILE A 164 4.62 8.94 0.25
N TYR A 165 3.43 8.41 0.05
CA TYR A 165 2.22 9.23 0.01
C TYR A 165 1.87 9.78 1.39
N ALA A 166 1.88 8.92 2.40
CA ALA A 166 1.63 9.32 3.77
C ALA A 166 2.53 8.52 4.72
N ASN A 167 3.21 9.21 5.62
CA ASN A 167 4.14 8.58 6.54
C ASN A 167 3.41 7.78 7.62
N ASN A 168 3.85 6.55 7.87
CA ASN A 168 3.25 5.60 8.81
C ASN A 168 3.44 5.97 10.29
N GLU A 169 4.47 6.75 10.62
CA GLU A 169 4.81 7.12 12.01
C GLU A 169 4.14 8.43 12.45
N ILE A 170 4.25 9.46 11.62
CA ILE A 170 3.79 10.82 11.96
C ILE A 170 2.54 11.25 11.18
N GLY A 171 2.03 10.39 10.30
CA GLY A 171 0.79 10.62 9.56
C GLY A 171 0.85 11.69 8.46
N THR A 172 1.94 12.42 8.29
CA THR A 172 2.05 13.52 7.31
C THR A 172 1.81 13.02 5.88
N ILE A 173 0.92 13.71 5.16
CA ILE A 173 0.55 13.42 3.76
C ILE A 173 1.30 14.38 2.84
N GLN A 174 1.99 13.83 1.84
CA GLN A 174 2.71 14.59 0.81
C GLN A 174 1.77 15.07 -0.31
N ASP A 175 2.12 16.16 -0.97
CA ASP A 175 1.40 16.67 -2.15
C ASP A 175 1.82 15.89 -3.41
N ILE A 176 1.23 14.70 -3.58
CA ILE A 176 1.55 13.78 -4.69
C ILE A 176 1.33 14.43 -6.05
N LYS A 177 0.27 15.25 -6.20
CA LYS A 177 -0.01 15.93 -7.48
C LYS A 177 1.08 16.96 -7.83
N ALA A 178 1.57 17.72 -6.85
CA ALA A 178 2.66 18.67 -7.06
C ALA A 178 3.97 17.95 -7.39
N ILE A 179 4.29 16.85 -6.69
CA ILE A 179 5.47 16.03 -6.96
C ILE A 179 5.39 15.42 -8.36
N SER A 180 4.26 14.79 -8.71
CA SER A 180 4.01 14.22 -10.03
C SER A 180 4.20 15.27 -11.15
N LYS A 181 3.69 16.49 -10.95
CA LYS A 181 3.84 17.57 -11.92
C LYS A 181 5.33 17.89 -12.15
N ILE A 182 6.13 17.98 -11.08
CA ILE A 182 7.58 18.23 -11.19
C ILE A 182 8.26 17.10 -11.97
N CYS A 183 7.95 15.83 -11.64
CA CYS A 183 8.51 14.66 -12.32
C CYS A 183 8.14 14.64 -13.81
N LYS A 184 6.88 14.92 -14.16
CA LYS A 184 6.40 15.01 -15.54
C LYS A 184 7.08 16.12 -16.34
N GLU A 185 7.25 17.33 -15.76
CA GLU A 185 7.97 18.43 -16.39
C GLU A 185 9.42 18.07 -16.70
N LYS A 186 10.00 17.13 -15.96
CA LYS A 186 11.39 16.68 -16.09
C LYS A 186 11.52 15.32 -16.83
N ASN A 187 10.41 14.70 -17.27
CA ASN A 187 10.37 13.37 -17.88
C ASN A 187 11.00 12.27 -17.00
N VAL A 188 10.77 12.32 -15.70
CA VAL A 188 11.24 11.33 -14.71
C VAL A 188 10.05 10.51 -14.21
N ILE A 189 10.23 9.21 -14.04
CA ILE A 189 9.19 8.31 -13.52
C ILE A 189 8.99 8.54 -12.03
N PHE A 190 7.72 8.59 -11.63
CA PHE A 190 7.32 8.81 -10.25
C PHE A 190 6.64 7.57 -9.65
N HIS A 191 7.26 7.04 -8.59
CA HIS A 191 6.71 6.00 -7.71
C HIS A 191 6.24 6.61 -6.39
N THR A 192 5.14 6.07 -5.84
CA THR A 192 4.70 6.39 -4.48
C THR A 192 4.31 5.12 -3.70
N ASP A 193 4.84 4.96 -2.49
CA ASP A 193 4.30 4.01 -1.52
C ASP A 193 3.02 4.61 -0.91
N ALA A 194 1.87 4.06 -1.31
CA ALA A 194 0.55 4.48 -0.86
C ALA A 194 -0.06 3.54 0.18
N CYS A 195 0.71 2.63 0.78
CA CYS A 195 0.20 1.62 1.72
C CYS A 195 -0.63 2.22 2.85
N GLN A 196 -0.19 3.32 3.44
CA GLN A 196 -0.91 3.99 4.53
C GLN A 196 -2.04 4.92 4.04
N ALA A 197 -1.92 5.43 2.82
CA ALA A 197 -2.87 6.38 2.26
C ALA A 197 -4.13 5.72 1.68
N THR A 198 -4.06 4.43 1.34
CA THR A 198 -5.07 3.71 0.53
C THR A 198 -6.50 3.86 1.05
N SER A 199 -6.72 3.75 2.36
CA SER A 199 -8.07 3.83 2.95
C SER A 199 -8.61 5.25 3.06
N TYR A 200 -7.76 6.28 2.99
CA TYR A 200 -8.11 7.62 3.46
C TYR A 200 -7.87 8.74 2.44
N SER A 201 -7.09 8.47 1.40
CA SER A 201 -6.68 9.49 0.42
C SER A 201 -7.23 9.21 -0.98
N GLU A 202 -6.93 10.09 -1.93
CA GLU A 202 -7.22 9.85 -3.35
C GLU A 202 -6.35 8.72 -3.89
N MET A 203 -6.97 7.78 -4.64
CA MET A 203 -6.27 6.64 -5.24
C MET A 203 -6.39 6.59 -6.77
N ASP A 204 -7.08 7.54 -7.40
CA ASP A 204 -7.13 7.65 -8.86
C ASP A 204 -5.73 7.99 -9.39
N VAL A 205 -5.10 7.02 -10.05
CA VAL A 205 -3.71 7.15 -10.54
C VAL A 205 -3.56 8.21 -11.63
N LYS A 206 -4.63 8.48 -12.40
CA LYS A 206 -4.62 9.53 -13.43
C LYS A 206 -4.67 10.92 -12.79
N GLU A 207 -5.51 11.08 -11.77
CA GLU A 207 -5.61 12.31 -10.99
C GLU A 207 -4.33 12.61 -10.19
N LEU A 208 -3.74 11.58 -9.57
CA LEU A 208 -2.46 11.68 -8.86
C LEU A 208 -1.30 11.89 -9.85
N GLY A 209 -1.42 11.33 -11.05
CA GLY A 209 -0.42 11.41 -12.09
C GLY A 209 0.83 10.58 -11.81
N VAL A 210 0.72 9.53 -11.00
CA VAL A 210 1.80 8.60 -10.68
C VAL A 210 2.02 7.59 -11.80
N ASP A 211 3.23 7.06 -11.90
CA ASP A 211 3.60 6.03 -12.88
C ASP A 211 3.67 4.64 -12.24
N LEU A 212 4.01 4.60 -10.94
CA LEU A 212 4.07 3.40 -10.11
C LEU A 212 3.44 3.72 -8.75
N MET A 213 2.65 2.79 -8.21
CA MET A 213 2.06 2.96 -6.88
C MET A 213 1.95 1.63 -6.15
N THR A 214 2.41 1.60 -4.91
CA THR A 214 2.37 0.42 -4.04
C THR A 214 1.19 0.47 -3.07
N LEU A 215 0.46 -0.67 -2.96
CA LEU A 215 -0.61 -0.87 -1.98
C LEU A 215 -0.39 -2.16 -1.18
N ASN A 216 -1.00 -2.26 0.01
CA ASN A 216 -0.84 -3.41 0.90
C ASN A 216 -2.17 -3.82 1.57
N GLY A 217 -2.56 -5.09 1.43
CA GLY A 217 -3.80 -5.61 1.99
C GLY A 217 -3.90 -5.50 3.51
N SER A 218 -2.79 -5.64 4.23
CA SER A 218 -2.78 -5.58 5.71
C SER A 218 -3.06 -4.20 6.30
N LYS A 219 -3.17 -3.15 5.48
CA LYS A 219 -3.46 -1.76 5.91
C LYS A 219 -4.89 -1.33 5.61
N ILE A 220 -5.65 -2.16 4.89
CA ILE A 220 -7.00 -1.85 4.40
C ILE A 220 -8.04 -2.88 4.88
N TYR A 221 -7.83 -3.48 6.05
CA TYR A 221 -8.67 -4.55 6.60
C TYR A 221 -8.74 -5.80 5.70
N GLY A 222 -7.78 -5.95 4.81
CA GLY A 222 -7.58 -7.09 3.93
C GLY A 222 -6.65 -8.15 4.53
N PRO A 223 -6.43 -9.26 3.80
CA PRO A 223 -5.54 -10.32 4.25
C PRO A 223 -4.08 -9.85 4.26
N LYS A 224 -3.30 -10.41 5.19
CA LYS A 224 -1.84 -10.33 5.16
C LYS A 224 -1.29 -11.22 4.06
N GLY A 225 -0.10 -10.93 3.56
CA GLY A 225 0.51 -11.74 2.50
C GLY A 225 -0.02 -11.43 1.09
N ILE A 226 -0.50 -10.20 0.88
CA ILE A 226 -0.90 -9.66 -0.42
C ILE A 226 -0.55 -8.17 -0.50
N GLY A 227 0.01 -7.77 -1.63
CA GLY A 227 0.23 -6.40 -2.05
C GLY A 227 -0.17 -6.22 -3.51
N VAL A 228 -0.20 -4.98 -3.95
CA VAL A 228 -0.44 -4.61 -5.34
C VAL A 228 0.57 -3.56 -5.76
N LEU A 229 1.16 -3.76 -6.93
CA LEU A 229 1.87 -2.73 -7.67
C LEU A 229 0.99 -2.28 -8.84
N TYR A 230 0.53 -1.02 -8.81
CA TYR A 230 0.12 -0.33 -10.04
C TYR A 230 1.37 0.02 -10.84
N LYS A 231 1.38 -0.34 -12.11
CA LYS A 231 2.46 -0.04 -13.07
C LYS A 231 1.85 0.48 -14.36
N HIS A 232 2.08 1.76 -14.67
CA HIS A 232 1.63 2.32 -15.94
C HIS A 232 2.07 1.44 -17.13
N LYS A 233 1.15 1.12 -18.04
CA LYS A 233 1.32 0.12 -19.12
C LYS A 233 2.57 0.32 -19.98
N ASN A 234 2.99 1.56 -20.18
CA ASN A 234 4.17 1.88 -21.03
C ASN A 234 5.50 1.65 -20.32
N LEU A 235 5.52 1.39 -19.01
CA LEU A 235 6.75 1.17 -18.26
C LEU A 235 7.25 -0.25 -18.47
N LYS A 236 8.55 -0.36 -18.66
CA LYS A 236 9.26 -1.64 -18.67
C LYS A 236 9.97 -1.81 -17.33
N ILE A 237 9.62 -2.85 -16.61
CA ILE A 237 10.31 -3.28 -15.39
C ILE A 237 10.82 -4.71 -15.59
N GLU A 238 11.83 -5.12 -14.84
CA GLU A 238 12.27 -6.52 -14.80
C GLU A 238 11.75 -7.20 -13.52
N PRO A 239 11.51 -8.52 -13.57
CA PRO A 239 11.09 -9.27 -12.39
C PRO A 239 12.20 -9.31 -11.35
N ILE A 240 11.81 -9.34 -10.06
CA ILE A 240 12.72 -9.63 -8.95
C ILE A 240 12.52 -11.04 -8.40
N VAL A 241 11.42 -11.71 -8.78
CA VAL A 241 11.12 -13.11 -8.47
C VAL A 241 10.96 -13.87 -9.79
N TYR A 242 11.87 -14.80 -10.05
CA TYR A 242 11.94 -15.55 -11.31
C TYR A 242 11.24 -16.91 -11.20
N GLY A 243 10.59 -17.38 -12.30
CA GLY A 243 9.90 -18.67 -12.33
C GLY A 243 8.93 -18.83 -13.50
N GLY A 244 7.71 -19.28 -13.22
CA GLY A 244 6.72 -19.76 -14.20
C GLY A 244 5.99 -18.69 -15.02
N GLY A 245 6.35 -17.41 -14.91
CA GLY A 245 5.81 -16.35 -15.76
C GLY A 245 4.43 -15.80 -15.37
N GLN A 246 3.96 -16.05 -14.14
CA GLN A 246 2.73 -15.46 -13.62
C GLN A 246 2.84 -13.92 -13.58
N GLU A 247 1.71 -13.27 -13.36
CA GLU A 247 1.61 -11.80 -13.28
C GLU A 247 2.37 -11.11 -14.43
N PHE A 248 2.04 -11.49 -15.66
CA PHE A 248 2.64 -10.94 -16.90
C PHE A 248 4.17 -11.10 -17.00
N ASN A 249 4.72 -12.18 -16.43
CA ASN A 249 6.16 -12.45 -16.28
C ASN A 249 6.91 -11.48 -15.34
N LEU A 250 6.17 -10.74 -14.50
CA LEU A 250 6.75 -9.78 -13.57
C LEU A 250 6.86 -10.31 -12.14
N ARG A 251 5.96 -11.23 -11.74
CA ARG A 251 5.98 -11.85 -10.43
C ARG A 251 5.63 -13.33 -10.52
N SER A 252 6.63 -14.16 -10.55
CA SER A 252 6.46 -15.62 -10.66
C SER A 252 6.05 -16.25 -9.33
N GLY A 253 5.45 -17.44 -9.42
CA GLY A 253 4.91 -18.22 -8.30
C GLY A 253 3.38 -18.29 -8.37
N THR A 254 2.82 -19.46 -8.00
CA THR A 254 1.38 -19.68 -8.01
C THR A 254 0.65 -18.54 -7.30
N GLU A 255 -0.36 -18.00 -7.95
CA GLU A 255 -1.13 -16.87 -7.45
C GLU A 255 -1.94 -17.27 -6.21
N ASN A 256 -1.90 -16.43 -5.18
CA ASN A 256 -2.67 -16.62 -3.94
C ASN A 256 -4.10 -16.13 -4.15
N LEU A 257 -4.91 -16.91 -4.85
CA LEU A 257 -6.25 -16.54 -5.29
C LEU A 257 -7.15 -16.03 -4.15
N ALA A 258 -7.15 -16.72 -3.01
CA ALA A 258 -7.96 -16.30 -1.87
C ALA A 258 -7.59 -14.90 -1.38
N ASN A 259 -6.28 -14.60 -1.27
CA ASN A 259 -5.82 -13.29 -0.85
C ASN A 259 -6.03 -12.22 -1.93
N ILE A 260 -5.94 -12.58 -3.22
CA ILE A 260 -6.23 -11.66 -4.34
C ILE A 260 -7.70 -11.20 -4.29
N VAL A 261 -8.64 -12.14 -4.16
CA VAL A 261 -10.07 -11.84 -4.02
C VAL A 261 -10.34 -11.04 -2.73
N GLY A 262 -9.69 -11.43 -1.64
CA GLY A 262 -9.78 -10.71 -0.36
C GLY A 262 -9.26 -9.28 -0.44
N PHE A 263 -8.14 -9.04 -1.14
CA PHE A 263 -7.61 -7.69 -1.36
C PHE A 263 -8.59 -6.83 -2.15
N ALA A 264 -9.13 -7.34 -3.26
CA ALA A 264 -10.09 -6.61 -4.09
C ALA A 264 -11.35 -6.22 -3.29
N LYS A 265 -11.90 -7.14 -2.48
CA LYS A 265 -13.04 -6.85 -1.60
C LYS A 265 -12.69 -5.83 -0.52
N ALA A 266 -11.53 -5.94 0.11
CA ALA A 266 -11.09 -4.97 1.12
C ALA A 266 -10.94 -3.56 0.52
N LEU A 267 -10.33 -3.43 -0.67
CA LEU A 267 -10.20 -2.15 -1.36
C LEU A 267 -11.56 -1.55 -1.72
N GLU A 268 -12.51 -2.38 -2.21
CA GLU A 268 -13.90 -1.96 -2.47
C GLU A 268 -14.55 -1.39 -1.20
N LEU A 269 -14.48 -2.11 -0.07
CA LEU A 269 -15.11 -1.70 1.20
C LEU A 269 -14.53 -0.38 1.73
N VAL A 270 -13.19 -0.25 1.79
CA VAL A 270 -12.58 0.98 2.31
C VAL A 270 -12.86 2.17 1.39
N THR A 271 -13.00 1.95 0.08
CA THR A 271 -13.36 3.01 -0.87
C THR A 271 -14.83 3.43 -0.71
N ALA A 272 -15.74 2.47 -0.55
CA ALA A 272 -17.17 2.73 -0.39
C ALA A 272 -17.49 3.52 0.90
N HIS A 273 -16.75 3.25 1.99
CA HIS A 273 -16.98 3.88 3.30
C HIS A 273 -16.01 5.03 3.61
N LYS A 274 -15.14 5.41 2.67
CA LYS A 274 -14.05 6.38 2.89
C LYS A 274 -14.51 7.69 3.52
N GLU A 275 -15.52 8.34 2.96
CA GLU A 275 -15.94 9.68 3.42
C GLU A 275 -16.47 9.67 4.87
N GLU A 276 -17.27 8.67 5.22
CA GLU A 276 -17.83 8.52 6.57
C GLU A 276 -16.72 8.21 7.57
N GLU A 277 -15.86 7.23 7.27
CA GLU A 277 -14.76 6.85 8.17
C GLU A 277 -13.73 7.97 8.34
N VAL A 278 -13.35 8.66 7.29
CA VAL A 278 -12.43 9.83 7.37
C VAL A 278 -13.02 10.89 8.31
N LYS A 279 -14.29 11.26 8.15
CA LYS A 279 -14.94 12.25 9.00
C LYS A 279 -14.95 11.84 10.48
N LYS A 280 -15.28 10.59 10.75
CA LYS A 280 -15.32 10.02 12.11
C LYS A 280 -13.92 10.02 12.74
N LEU A 281 -12.92 9.52 12.01
CA LEU A 281 -11.56 9.41 12.51
C LEU A 281 -10.90 10.79 12.71
N VAL A 282 -11.13 11.75 11.82
CA VAL A 282 -10.65 13.13 12.00
C VAL A 282 -11.17 13.70 13.32
N ASN A 283 -12.46 13.57 13.62
CA ASN A 283 -13.03 14.08 14.87
C ASN A 283 -12.40 13.42 16.11
N LEU A 284 -12.19 12.10 16.07
CA LEU A 284 -11.55 11.36 17.18
C LEU A 284 -10.07 11.73 17.34
N ARG A 285 -9.34 11.82 16.23
CA ARG A 285 -7.93 12.21 16.19
C ARG A 285 -7.74 13.62 16.77
N ASP A 286 -8.50 14.58 16.26
CA ASP A 286 -8.36 15.99 16.67
C ASP A 286 -8.72 16.15 18.14
N TYR A 287 -9.79 15.51 18.62
CA TYR A 287 -10.14 15.45 20.05
C TYR A 287 -9.00 14.86 20.89
N MET A 288 -8.36 13.77 20.43
CA MET A 288 -7.22 13.17 21.14
C MET A 288 -6.02 14.10 21.17
N ILE A 289 -5.66 14.71 20.02
CA ILE A 289 -4.55 15.65 19.92
C ILE A 289 -4.75 16.86 20.83
N GLU A 290 -5.92 17.50 20.79
CA GLU A 290 -6.26 18.64 21.64
C GLU A 290 -6.09 18.32 23.13
N ASN A 291 -6.59 17.18 23.59
CA ASN A 291 -6.46 16.78 24.99
C ASN A 291 -5.01 16.39 25.37
N LEU A 292 -4.26 15.71 24.52
CA LEU A 292 -2.88 15.36 24.80
C LEU A 292 -1.96 16.59 24.86
N LEU A 293 -2.21 17.61 24.04
CA LEU A 293 -1.44 18.85 24.06
C LEU A 293 -1.65 19.70 25.30
N THR A 294 -2.67 19.40 26.14
CA THR A 294 -2.81 20.03 27.48
C THR A 294 -1.80 19.50 28.51
N ILE A 295 -1.15 18.36 28.23
CA ILE A 295 -0.15 17.75 29.11
C ILE A 295 1.18 18.49 28.90
N ASP A 296 1.79 18.96 29.98
CA ASP A 296 3.06 19.67 29.93
C ASP A 296 4.15 18.87 29.20
N ARG A 297 4.96 19.55 28.40
CA ARG A 297 6.08 18.98 27.62
C ARG A 297 5.67 18.00 26.51
N THR A 298 4.41 17.92 26.11
CA THR A 298 4.00 17.18 24.92
C THR A 298 4.06 18.07 23.67
N ARG A 299 4.28 17.44 22.53
CA ARG A 299 4.20 18.08 21.22
C ARG A 299 3.62 17.11 20.19
N LEU A 300 2.93 17.65 19.19
CA LEU A 300 2.52 16.90 18.03
C LEU A 300 3.73 16.68 17.09
N ASN A 301 3.96 15.44 16.66
CA ASN A 301 4.87 15.14 15.56
C ASN A 301 4.07 15.07 14.25
N GLY A 302 4.67 15.55 13.16
CA GLY A 302 4.03 15.63 11.84
C GLY A 302 3.10 16.82 11.68
N HIS A 303 2.62 17.01 10.46
CA HIS A 303 1.83 18.19 10.10
C HIS A 303 0.46 18.19 10.78
N ALA A 304 0.03 19.34 11.29
CA ALA A 304 -1.19 19.44 12.08
C ALA A 304 -2.48 19.12 11.29
N THR A 305 -2.53 19.44 10.01
CA THR A 305 -3.73 19.29 9.17
C THR A 305 -3.54 18.38 7.96
N LYS A 306 -2.37 18.42 7.30
CA LYS A 306 -2.03 17.51 6.19
C LYS A 306 -1.58 16.17 6.76
N ARG A 307 -2.50 15.46 7.41
CA ARG A 307 -2.19 14.19 8.07
C ARG A 307 -3.32 13.17 7.91
N LEU A 308 -2.96 11.89 8.01
CA LEU A 308 -3.89 10.79 8.00
C LEU A 308 -4.93 10.92 9.14
N PRO A 309 -6.19 10.54 8.90
CA PRO A 309 -7.24 10.66 9.91
C PRO A 309 -7.05 9.70 11.09
N ASN A 310 -6.32 8.60 10.90
CA ASN A 310 -6.08 7.56 11.90
C ASN A 310 -4.72 7.69 12.62
N ASN A 311 -4.03 8.84 12.46
CA ASN A 311 -2.72 9.06 13.07
C ASN A 311 -2.65 10.40 13.83
#